data_86a987de6a1daef05d4f1b3d51331a31
#
_entry.id   86a987de6a1daef05d4f1b3d51331a31
#
_cell.length_a   1.000
_cell.length_b   1.000
_cell.length_c   1.000
_cell.angle_alpha   90.00
_cell.angle_beta   90.00
_cell.angle_gamma   90.00
#
_symmetry.space_group_name_H-M   'P 1'
#
loop_
_entity.id
_entity.type
_entity.pdbx_description
1 polymer ?
#
loop_
_entity_poly.entity_id
_entity_poly.type
_entity_poly.pdbx_seq_one_letter_code
_entity_poly.pdbx_strand_id
1 'polypeptide(L)'
;MPEIPVTTSKAPPPSLSCRPVHVRTSTVAREAVLCAAAAGFLASLLVWLGPPGADFAAHAYQRTAFLQHGFGFWNNFWYAGRYSFVTYSLIYYPLAAVFGIKLLAVFTIAIAALAFSVVLSHEWGPAARWSNWTFAVVWACIVVSGAFPFALGSALALLAIWALQTGSRWKFGVLAALTAAASPLSFLLLSFVLAGIGVARWREGRKLLVPAAIIVAMGGTEAVLWRLFADGGRYPFSWQELLAVCVFCVLGAALTWRVERARPLRWLFIVYLGACLAAFAIPSSLGENVDRLRYVAVPVAVLALSLRQWRPLPVAVVTLALATSWNLTPLAFSFVKTSEDPASAQAYWQPAINYLHGHLTPSYRVEAVDTAGHWDAVYLPRAGIPLARGWFRQNDYPQNRLLYSDDGLGRGSYLAWLHSLGIRYVVLTDAPPDYSARAEAKLLQSGRSGLTQVMKTKHVSIYSVPSPTPLITGPGPAAVVGLSESQVTVRAAEAGTYRLAIRYSPYWQASTGCLDPGKDSMIRLRIPVPGNVTLSIHVNARRALMAFAGERPQTCSR
;
A
#
# COMPACT_ATOMS: atom_id res chain seq x y z
N MET A 1 -84.89 -35.28 18.01
CA MET A 1 -83.75 -35.14 17.03
C MET A 1 -82.58 -34.64 17.82
N PRO A 2 -81.55 -35.43 17.99
CA PRO A 2 -80.32 -35.01 18.71
C PRO A 2 -79.30 -34.36 17.79
N GLU A 3 -78.75 -33.25 18.25
CA GLU A 3 -77.66 -32.51 17.63
C GLU A 3 -76.33 -33.28 17.71
N ILE A 4 -75.55 -33.36 16.58
CA ILE A 4 -74.25 -33.94 16.50
C ILE A 4 -73.21 -32.81 16.67
N PRO A 5 -72.24 -32.85 17.61
CA PRO A 5 -71.18 -31.86 17.70
C PRO A 5 -70.07 -32.20 16.69
N VAL A 6 -69.79 -31.25 15.81
CA VAL A 6 -68.66 -31.28 14.90
C VAL A 6 -67.39 -30.83 15.63
N THR A 7 -66.54 -31.72 16.01
CA THR A 7 -65.18 -31.42 16.52
C THR A 7 -64.22 -31.26 15.36
N THR A 8 -63.87 -30.03 15.01
CA THR A 8 -62.76 -29.73 14.10
C THR A 8 -61.45 -29.73 14.87
N SER A 9 -60.71 -30.87 14.83
CA SER A 9 -59.33 -30.94 15.28
C SER A 9 -58.42 -30.28 14.25
N LYS A 10 -57.96 -29.04 14.53
CA LYS A 10 -56.83 -28.43 13.80
C LYS A 10 -55.52 -29.07 14.29
N ALA A 11 -54.91 -29.90 13.49
CA ALA A 11 -53.54 -30.36 13.70
C ALA A 11 -52.58 -29.13 13.60
N PRO A 12 -51.63 -28.98 14.53
CA PRO A 12 -50.63 -27.93 14.43
C PRO A 12 -49.71 -28.15 13.21
N PRO A 13 -49.28 -27.09 12.53
CA PRO A 13 -48.39 -27.22 11.39
C PRO A 13 -47.05 -27.86 11.84
N PRO A 14 -46.42 -28.69 11.00
CA PRO A 14 -45.16 -29.36 11.36
C PRO A 14 -44.10 -28.26 11.60
N SER A 15 -43.54 -28.27 12.80
CA SER A 15 -42.40 -27.46 13.14
C SER A 15 -41.21 -27.87 12.26
N LEU A 16 -40.82 -27.04 11.29
CA LEU A 16 -39.57 -27.16 10.55
C LEU A 16 -38.42 -27.00 11.55
N SER A 17 -38.07 -28.07 12.24
CA SER A 17 -36.82 -28.16 12.96
C SER A 17 -35.70 -28.12 11.91
N CYS A 18 -35.08 -26.98 11.66
CA CYS A 18 -33.79 -26.89 11.00
C CYS A 18 -32.77 -27.68 11.84
N ARG A 19 -32.61 -28.96 11.57
CA ARG A 19 -31.47 -29.73 12.08
C ARG A 19 -30.20 -29.04 11.54
N PRO A 20 -29.26 -28.63 12.40
CA PRO A 20 -27.96 -28.18 11.93
C PRO A 20 -27.35 -29.33 11.14
N VAL A 21 -27.01 -29.10 9.87
CA VAL A 21 -26.25 -30.05 9.05
C VAL A 21 -24.90 -30.18 9.72
N HIS A 22 -24.68 -31.26 10.47
CA HIS A 22 -23.36 -31.61 11.00
C HIS A 22 -22.46 -31.99 9.82
N VAL A 23 -21.86 -30.96 9.19
CA VAL A 23 -20.72 -31.18 8.27
C VAL A 23 -19.60 -31.74 9.13
N ARG A 24 -19.14 -32.98 8.80
CA ARG A 24 -18.04 -33.61 9.52
C ARG A 24 -16.85 -32.64 9.50
N THR A 25 -16.36 -32.25 10.66
CA THR A 25 -15.21 -31.33 10.83
C THR A 25 -14.00 -31.77 10.00
N SER A 26 -13.83 -33.07 9.79
CA SER A 26 -12.79 -33.64 8.92
C SER A 26 -12.91 -33.27 7.44
N THR A 27 -14.13 -33.09 6.90
CA THR A 27 -14.32 -32.69 5.48
C THR A 27 -13.98 -31.21 5.25
N VAL A 28 -14.36 -30.34 6.17
CA VAL A 28 -14.00 -28.90 6.11
C VAL A 28 -12.49 -28.71 6.23
N ALA A 29 -11.85 -29.38 7.19
CA ALA A 29 -10.40 -29.32 7.36
C ALA A 29 -9.65 -29.80 6.13
N ARG A 30 -10.07 -30.93 5.54
CA ARG A 30 -9.47 -31.46 4.31
C ARG A 30 -9.60 -30.49 3.14
N GLU A 31 -10.79 -29.91 2.93
CA GLU A 31 -11.00 -28.92 1.86
C GLU A 31 -10.14 -27.70 2.07
N ALA A 32 -10.07 -27.14 3.28
CA ALA A 32 -9.25 -25.98 3.60
C ALA A 32 -7.75 -26.24 3.34
N VAL A 33 -7.24 -27.43 3.71
CA VAL A 33 -5.85 -27.83 3.43
C VAL A 33 -5.61 -27.96 1.93
N LEU A 34 -6.53 -28.52 1.17
CA LEU A 34 -6.41 -28.63 -0.29
C LEU A 34 -6.43 -27.27 -0.97
N CYS A 35 -7.30 -26.35 -0.54
CA CYS A 35 -7.31 -24.96 -1.02
C CYS A 35 -5.99 -24.24 -0.70
N ALA A 36 -5.45 -24.43 0.51
CA ALA A 36 -4.16 -23.87 0.89
C ALA A 36 -3.01 -24.42 0.05
N ALA A 37 -2.99 -25.74 -0.18
CA ALA A 37 -1.99 -26.40 -1.01
C ALA A 37 -2.06 -25.91 -2.48
N ALA A 38 -3.27 -25.80 -3.04
CA ALA A 38 -3.48 -25.30 -4.40
C ALA A 38 -3.03 -23.83 -4.53
N ALA A 39 -3.41 -22.97 -3.60
CA ALA A 39 -3.02 -21.58 -3.58
C ALA A 39 -1.49 -21.42 -3.42
N GLY A 40 -0.88 -22.17 -2.50
CA GLY A 40 0.57 -22.16 -2.29
C GLY A 40 1.34 -22.67 -3.51
N PHE A 41 0.84 -23.73 -4.16
CA PHE A 41 1.44 -24.24 -5.40
C PHE A 41 1.38 -23.21 -6.54
N LEU A 42 0.20 -22.62 -6.80
CA LEU A 42 0.03 -21.60 -7.83
C LEU A 42 0.87 -20.36 -7.53
N ALA A 43 0.90 -19.90 -6.26
CA ALA A 43 1.75 -18.80 -5.84
C ALA A 43 3.24 -19.12 -6.05
N SER A 44 3.66 -20.36 -5.79
CA SER A 44 5.04 -20.81 -6.06
C SER A 44 5.37 -20.71 -7.54
N LEU A 45 4.50 -21.21 -8.42
CA LEU A 45 4.72 -21.06 -9.86
C LEU A 45 4.86 -19.59 -10.28
N LEU A 46 3.95 -18.72 -9.82
CA LEU A 46 3.98 -17.30 -10.15
C LEU A 46 5.22 -16.59 -9.61
N VAL A 47 5.66 -16.90 -8.39
CA VAL A 47 6.79 -16.25 -7.73
C VAL A 47 8.14 -16.65 -8.33
N TRP A 48 8.31 -17.90 -8.77
CA TRP A 48 9.59 -18.39 -9.29
C TRP A 48 9.67 -18.43 -10.80
N LEU A 49 8.55 -18.64 -11.50
CA LEU A 49 8.51 -18.76 -12.96
C LEU A 49 7.89 -17.51 -13.62
N GLY A 50 7.08 -16.73 -12.89
CA GLY A 50 6.46 -15.51 -13.38
C GLY A 50 7.37 -14.29 -13.29
N PRO A 51 6.95 -13.17 -13.89
CA PRO A 51 7.65 -11.89 -13.76
C PRO A 51 7.54 -11.35 -12.33
N PRO A 52 8.42 -10.40 -11.95
CA PRO A 52 8.27 -9.69 -10.68
C PRO A 52 6.92 -8.96 -10.65
N GLY A 53 6.24 -9.00 -9.50
CA GLY A 53 4.99 -8.26 -9.32
C GLY A 53 5.20 -6.75 -9.43
N ALA A 54 4.15 -6.01 -9.81
CA ALA A 54 4.24 -4.57 -10.06
C ALA A 54 4.81 -3.76 -8.88
N ASP A 55 4.46 -4.13 -7.64
CA ASP A 55 4.95 -3.47 -6.42
C ASP A 55 6.23 -4.12 -5.86
N PHE A 56 6.79 -5.13 -6.55
CA PHE A 56 7.94 -5.89 -6.04
C PHE A 56 9.16 -5.00 -5.78
N ALA A 57 9.39 -4.03 -6.66
CA ALA A 57 10.51 -3.10 -6.56
C ALA A 57 10.56 -2.38 -5.21
N ALA A 58 9.43 -1.83 -4.75
CA ALA A 58 9.33 -1.17 -3.45
C ALA A 58 9.75 -2.08 -2.29
N HIS A 59 9.24 -3.31 -2.30
CA HIS A 59 9.53 -4.28 -1.24
C HIS A 59 10.97 -4.76 -1.28
N ALA A 60 11.53 -4.90 -2.47
CA ALA A 60 12.93 -5.26 -2.66
C ALA A 60 13.87 -4.20 -2.07
N TYR A 61 13.61 -2.91 -2.31
CA TYR A 61 14.39 -1.83 -1.72
C TYR A 61 14.21 -1.75 -0.20
N GLN A 62 12.97 -1.70 0.28
CA GLN A 62 12.67 -1.60 1.72
C GLN A 62 13.25 -2.78 2.51
N ARG A 63 13.20 -4.01 1.97
CA ARG A 63 13.86 -5.16 2.59
C ARG A 63 15.39 -4.97 2.65
N THR A 64 15.99 -4.43 1.61
CA THR A 64 17.45 -4.15 1.60
C THR A 64 17.78 -3.10 2.65
N ALA A 65 17.03 -2.01 2.73
CA ALA A 65 17.21 -0.97 3.74
C ALA A 65 17.09 -1.55 5.16
N PHE A 66 16.12 -2.44 5.39
CA PHE A 66 15.99 -3.13 6.69
C PHE A 66 17.17 -4.04 7.00
N LEU A 67 17.69 -4.78 6.02
CA LEU A 67 18.86 -5.66 6.21
C LEU A 67 20.16 -4.90 6.49
N GLN A 68 20.30 -3.71 5.90
CA GLN A 68 21.52 -2.90 6.04
C GLN A 68 21.51 -2.03 7.32
N HIS A 69 20.35 -1.48 7.67
CA HIS A 69 20.24 -0.44 8.70
C HIS A 69 19.25 -0.77 9.81
N GLY A 70 18.59 -1.93 9.74
CA GLY A 70 17.54 -2.29 10.69
C GLY A 70 16.26 -1.47 10.48
N PHE A 71 15.48 -1.31 11.56
CA PHE A 71 14.25 -0.54 11.54
C PHE A 71 14.54 0.97 11.58
N GLY A 72 14.38 1.65 10.43
CA GLY A 72 14.58 3.09 10.32
C GLY A 72 13.24 3.85 10.23
N PHE A 73 13.19 5.05 10.83
CA PHE A 73 12.00 5.92 10.74
C PHE A 73 12.02 6.84 9.52
N TRP A 74 13.17 7.02 8.88
CA TRP A 74 13.38 8.01 7.83
C TRP A 74 14.23 7.47 6.69
N ASN A 75 14.01 8.03 5.48
CA ASN A 75 14.80 7.71 4.31
C ASN A 75 15.01 8.96 3.43
N ASN A 76 16.26 9.43 3.34
CA ASN A 76 16.67 10.57 2.51
C ASN A 76 16.79 10.23 1.02
N PHE A 77 16.83 8.95 0.66
CA PHE A 77 17.06 8.53 -0.73
C PHE A 77 15.81 8.54 -1.60
N TRP A 78 14.62 8.74 -1.01
CA TRP A 78 13.37 8.93 -1.72
C TRP A 78 12.69 10.25 -1.34
N TYR A 79 12.14 10.97 -2.31
CA TYR A 79 11.28 12.16 -2.15
C TYR A 79 11.93 13.32 -1.37
N ALA A 80 13.25 13.46 -1.48
CA ALA A 80 13.99 14.41 -0.65
C ALA A 80 13.84 14.18 0.87
N GLY A 81 13.48 12.97 1.27
CA GLY A 81 13.23 12.54 2.63
C GLY A 81 11.76 12.23 2.91
N ARG A 82 11.51 11.07 3.50
CA ARG A 82 10.19 10.59 3.93
C ARG A 82 10.29 9.65 5.11
N TYR A 83 9.16 9.45 5.80
CA TYR A 83 9.10 8.38 6.80
C TYR A 83 9.16 7.02 6.14
N SER A 84 9.91 6.10 6.77
CA SER A 84 10.09 4.73 6.32
C SER A 84 9.36 3.77 7.26
N PHE A 85 9.09 2.54 6.85
CA PHE A 85 8.44 1.44 7.58
C PHE A 85 7.16 1.81 8.34
N VAL A 86 7.22 2.77 9.27
CA VAL A 86 6.13 3.14 10.19
C VAL A 86 4.86 3.61 9.49
N THR A 87 4.96 4.15 8.29
CA THR A 87 3.81 4.62 7.50
C THR A 87 3.26 3.58 6.53
N TYR A 88 3.87 2.38 6.48
CA TYR A 88 3.49 1.37 5.50
C TYR A 88 3.32 -0.03 6.11
N SER A 89 4.36 -0.59 6.76
CA SER A 89 4.29 -1.88 7.44
C SER A 89 5.39 -2.02 8.48
N LEU A 90 4.98 -2.33 9.71
CA LEU A 90 5.89 -2.51 10.84
C LEU A 90 6.53 -3.91 10.85
N ILE A 91 5.78 -4.96 10.44
CA ILE A 91 6.21 -6.35 10.61
C ILE A 91 6.59 -7.06 9.30
N TYR A 92 6.14 -6.57 8.15
CA TYR A 92 6.40 -7.27 6.89
C TYR A 92 7.90 -7.35 6.58
N TYR A 93 8.63 -6.24 6.71
CA TYR A 93 10.05 -6.20 6.31
C TYR A 93 10.96 -6.98 7.25
N PRO A 94 10.77 -6.99 8.58
CA PRO A 94 11.44 -7.95 9.47
C PRO A 94 11.22 -9.41 9.07
N LEU A 95 9.96 -9.79 8.77
CA LEU A 95 9.66 -11.15 8.30
C LEU A 95 10.28 -11.44 6.93
N ALA A 96 10.21 -10.48 6.00
CA ALA A 96 10.82 -10.63 4.69
C ALA A 96 12.37 -10.66 4.76
N ALA A 97 12.98 -10.06 5.76
CA ALA A 97 14.43 -10.17 6.01
C ALA A 97 14.81 -11.61 6.37
N VAL A 98 14.01 -12.27 7.22
CA VAL A 98 14.25 -13.65 7.67
C VAL A 98 13.93 -14.67 6.58
N PHE A 99 12.72 -14.60 6.00
CA PHE A 99 12.21 -15.64 5.10
C PHE A 99 12.47 -15.33 3.61
N GLY A 100 12.84 -14.11 3.27
CA GLY A 100 12.81 -13.62 1.89
C GLY A 100 11.39 -13.30 1.42
N ILE A 101 11.27 -12.36 0.45
CA ILE A 101 9.97 -11.90 -0.07
C ILE A 101 9.19 -13.07 -0.71
N LYS A 102 9.86 -13.86 -1.54
CA LYS A 102 9.24 -14.93 -2.33
C LYS A 102 8.61 -16.02 -1.45
N LEU A 103 9.39 -16.55 -0.51
CA LEU A 103 8.92 -17.62 0.38
C LEU A 103 7.83 -17.12 1.33
N LEU A 104 7.99 -15.90 1.88
CA LEU A 104 6.97 -15.28 2.73
C LEU A 104 5.66 -15.09 1.97
N ALA A 105 5.70 -14.69 0.69
CA ALA A 105 4.51 -14.55 -0.14
C ALA A 105 3.75 -15.87 -0.31
N VAL A 106 4.46 -16.98 -0.61
CA VAL A 106 3.84 -18.30 -0.76
C VAL A 106 3.15 -18.75 0.52
N PHE A 107 3.82 -18.66 1.67
CA PHE A 107 3.22 -19.02 2.96
C PHE A 107 2.02 -18.14 3.29
N THR A 108 2.12 -16.85 3.07
CA THR A 108 1.04 -15.90 3.32
C THR A 108 -0.20 -16.23 2.50
N ILE A 109 -0.02 -16.56 1.22
CA ILE A 109 -1.12 -16.89 0.30
C ILE A 109 -1.77 -18.22 0.69
N ALA A 110 -0.98 -19.22 1.04
CA ALA A 110 -1.49 -20.51 1.51
C ALA A 110 -2.31 -20.36 2.81
N ILE A 111 -1.79 -19.60 3.78
CA ILE A 111 -2.47 -19.30 5.05
C ILE A 111 -3.78 -18.54 4.79
N ALA A 112 -3.78 -17.56 3.89
CA ALA A 112 -4.99 -16.82 3.53
C ALA A 112 -6.06 -17.74 2.94
N ALA A 113 -5.69 -18.66 2.03
CA ALA A 113 -6.62 -19.61 1.43
C ALA A 113 -7.18 -20.60 2.45
N LEU A 114 -6.34 -21.10 3.37
CA LEU A 114 -6.78 -21.93 4.49
C LEU A 114 -7.79 -21.18 5.37
N ALA A 115 -7.42 -19.98 5.83
CA ALA A 115 -8.25 -19.20 6.73
C ALA A 115 -9.58 -18.79 6.07
N PHE A 116 -9.56 -18.38 4.80
CA PHE A 116 -10.75 -18.05 4.02
C PHE A 116 -11.70 -19.25 3.94
N SER A 117 -11.18 -20.42 3.59
CA SER A 117 -11.97 -21.66 3.48
C SER A 117 -12.60 -22.05 4.81
N VAL A 118 -11.88 -21.93 5.92
CA VAL A 118 -12.40 -22.22 7.26
C VAL A 118 -13.48 -21.22 7.65
N VAL A 119 -13.24 -19.92 7.47
CA VAL A 119 -14.18 -18.84 7.82
C VAL A 119 -15.49 -18.98 7.05
N LEU A 120 -15.43 -19.18 5.74
CA LEU A 120 -16.62 -19.28 4.92
C LEU A 120 -17.39 -20.59 5.15
N SER A 121 -16.67 -21.70 5.29
CA SER A 121 -17.30 -23.00 5.56
C SER A 121 -17.98 -23.04 6.93
N HIS A 122 -17.44 -22.30 7.92
CA HIS A 122 -18.08 -22.16 9.23
C HIS A 122 -19.41 -21.40 9.14
N GLU A 123 -19.48 -20.33 8.33
CA GLU A 123 -20.67 -19.49 8.23
C GLU A 123 -21.74 -20.08 7.27
N TRP A 124 -21.29 -20.61 6.11
CA TRP A 124 -22.21 -21.02 5.03
C TRP A 124 -22.18 -22.50 4.65
N GLY A 125 -21.28 -23.27 5.28
CA GLY A 125 -21.18 -24.72 5.05
C GLY A 125 -20.89 -25.06 3.56
N PRO A 126 -21.62 -26.04 2.98
CA PRO A 126 -21.37 -26.49 1.61
C PRO A 126 -21.54 -25.41 0.53
N ALA A 127 -22.32 -24.36 0.79
CA ALA A 127 -22.52 -23.25 -0.15
C ALA A 127 -21.23 -22.46 -0.41
N ALA A 128 -20.26 -22.50 0.52
CA ALA A 128 -18.96 -21.83 0.39
C ALA A 128 -17.98 -22.55 -0.53
N ARG A 129 -18.20 -23.85 -0.85
CA ARG A 129 -17.21 -24.69 -1.53
C ARG A 129 -16.62 -24.07 -2.79
N TRP A 130 -17.45 -23.63 -3.71
CA TRP A 130 -16.97 -23.04 -4.96
C TRP A 130 -16.26 -21.71 -4.74
N SER A 131 -16.69 -20.93 -3.75
CA SER A 131 -16.01 -19.69 -3.35
C SER A 131 -14.62 -19.99 -2.77
N ASN A 132 -14.46 -21.04 -1.97
CA ASN A 132 -13.16 -21.45 -1.42
C ASN A 132 -12.16 -21.81 -2.53
N TRP A 133 -12.58 -22.60 -3.51
CA TRP A 133 -11.73 -22.98 -4.64
C TRP A 133 -11.40 -21.81 -5.55
N THR A 134 -12.38 -20.94 -5.85
CA THR A 134 -12.11 -19.73 -6.64
C THR A 134 -11.18 -18.79 -5.91
N PHE A 135 -11.31 -18.67 -4.58
CA PHE A 135 -10.35 -17.88 -3.78
C PHE A 135 -8.94 -18.47 -3.88
N ALA A 136 -8.78 -19.77 -3.71
CA ALA A 136 -7.46 -20.41 -3.78
C ALA A 136 -6.72 -20.12 -5.10
N VAL A 137 -7.46 -20.09 -6.22
CA VAL A 137 -6.90 -19.79 -7.54
C VAL A 137 -6.65 -18.31 -7.73
N VAL A 138 -7.67 -17.48 -7.49
CA VAL A 138 -7.63 -16.04 -7.80
C VAL A 138 -6.71 -15.28 -6.84
N TRP A 139 -6.70 -15.67 -5.55
CA TRP A 139 -5.83 -15.02 -4.56
C TRP A 139 -4.34 -15.28 -4.82
N ALA A 140 -3.98 -16.42 -5.40
CA ALA A 140 -2.60 -16.67 -5.80
C ALA A 140 -2.09 -15.62 -6.81
N CYS A 141 -2.97 -15.09 -7.65
CA CYS A 141 -2.62 -14.04 -8.62
C CYS A 141 -2.26 -12.69 -7.99
N ILE A 142 -2.44 -12.50 -6.67
CA ILE A 142 -1.98 -11.29 -5.97
C ILE A 142 -0.46 -11.12 -6.04
N VAL A 143 0.28 -12.21 -6.28
CA VAL A 143 1.74 -12.18 -6.56
C VAL A 143 2.05 -11.22 -7.71
N VAL A 144 1.21 -11.19 -8.73
CA VAL A 144 1.38 -10.35 -9.92
C VAL A 144 1.26 -8.86 -9.59
N SER A 145 0.43 -8.51 -8.61
CA SER A 145 0.37 -7.13 -8.12
C SER A 145 1.58 -6.76 -7.25
N GLY A 146 2.20 -7.74 -6.60
CA GLY A 146 3.28 -7.51 -5.63
C GLY A 146 2.81 -6.93 -4.30
N ALA A 147 1.51 -6.85 -4.02
CA ALA A 147 0.97 -6.25 -2.80
C ALA A 147 1.17 -7.14 -1.55
N PHE A 148 2.41 -7.52 -1.26
CA PHE A 148 2.75 -8.53 -0.25
C PHE A 148 2.41 -8.14 1.20
N PRO A 149 2.66 -6.91 1.69
CA PRO A 149 2.23 -6.53 3.03
C PRO A 149 0.71 -6.56 3.18
N PHE A 150 -0.02 -6.18 2.12
CA PHE A 150 -1.47 -6.29 2.07
C PHE A 150 -1.94 -7.76 2.13
N ALA A 151 -1.27 -8.66 1.40
CA ALA A 151 -1.56 -10.08 1.44
C ALA A 151 -1.33 -10.69 2.84
N LEU A 152 -0.23 -10.33 3.51
CA LEU A 152 0.05 -10.73 4.90
C LEU A 152 -1.03 -10.21 5.86
N GLY A 153 -1.36 -8.93 5.77
CA GLY A 153 -2.42 -8.34 6.58
C GLY A 153 -3.77 -9.01 6.33
N SER A 154 -4.10 -9.35 5.08
CA SER A 154 -5.35 -10.05 4.75
C SER A 154 -5.40 -11.48 5.30
N ALA A 155 -4.28 -12.22 5.29
CA ALA A 155 -4.18 -13.52 5.93
C ALA A 155 -4.44 -13.43 7.45
N LEU A 156 -3.82 -12.46 8.11
CA LEU A 156 -4.01 -12.20 9.54
C LEU A 156 -5.44 -11.74 9.86
N ALA A 157 -6.06 -10.92 8.99
CA ALA A 157 -7.44 -10.49 9.12
C ALA A 157 -8.42 -11.67 9.04
N LEU A 158 -8.21 -12.59 8.11
CA LEU A 158 -9.01 -13.81 8.00
C LEU A 158 -8.86 -14.71 9.24
N LEU A 159 -7.64 -14.85 9.76
CA LEU A 159 -7.39 -15.55 11.03
C LEU A 159 -8.05 -14.85 12.21
N ALA A 160 -8.09 -13.50 12.22
CA ALA A 160 -8.79 -12.72 13.24
C ALA A 160 -10.31 -13.00 13.19
N ILE A 161 -10.92 -13.04 12.01
CA ILE A 161 -12.34 -13.41 11.84
C ILE A 161 -12.58 -14.84 12.34
N TRP A 162 -11.70 -15.78 12.02
CA TRP A 162 -11.81 -17.14 12.53
C TRP A 162 -11.70 -17.21 14.05
N ALA A 163 -10.77 -16.47 14.66
CA ALA A 163 -10.66 -16.38 16.12
C ALA A 163 -11.95 -15.83 16.75
N LEU A 164 -12.60 -14.86 16.09
CA LEU A 164 -13.89 -14.31 16.53
C LEU A 164 -15.02 -15.36 16.41
N GLN A 165 -15.08 -16.14 15.33
CA GLN A 165 -16.04 -17.21 15.12
C GLN A 165 -15.91 -18.33 16.17
N THR A 166 -14.68 -18.61 16.61
CA THR A 166 -14.40 -19.61 17.68
C THR A 166 -14.53 -19.04 19.10
N GLY A 167 -14.92 -17.76 19.24
CA GLY A 167 -15.16 -17.12 20.52
C GLY A 167 -13.91 -16.67 21.27
N SER A 168 -12.71 -16.77 20.68
CA SER A 168 -11.44 -16.43 21.33
C SER A 168 -11.10 -14.94 21.17
N ARG A 169 -11.57 -14.11 22.09
CA ARG A 169 -11.40 -12.64 22.05
C ARG A 169 -9.95 -12.20 22.12
N TRP A 170 -9.10 -12.88 22.90
CA TRP A 170 -7.69 -12.52 23.01
C TRP A 170 -6.93 -12.80 21.70
N LYS A 171 -7.19 -13.97 21.04
CA LYS A 171 -6.59 -14.28 19.73
C LYS A 171 -7.04 -13.27 18.67
N PHE A 172 -8.33 -12.90 18.71
CA PHE A 172 -8.85 -11.84 17.84
C PHE A 172 -8.09 -10.52 18.04
N GLY A 173 -7.91 -10.08 19.29
CA GLY A 173 -7.18 -8.84 19.60
C GLY A 173 -5.73 -8.85 19.09
N VAL A 174 -5.00 -9.94 19.34
CA VAL A 174 -3.62 -10.10 18.86
C VAL A 174 -3.57 -10.10 17.33
N LEU A 175 -4.43 -10.88 16.68
CA LEU A 175 -4.45 -10.96 15.22
C LEU A 175 -4.90 -9.65 14.55
N ALA A 176 -5.83 -8.91 15.15
CA ALA A 176 -6.21 -7.58 14.69
C ALA A 176 -5.04 -6.58 14.81
N ALA A 177 -4.30 -6.60 15.91
CA ALA A 177 -3.11 -5.77 16.08
C ALA A 177 -2.00 -6.14 15.08
N LEU A 178 -1.77 -7.43 14.86
CA LEU A 178 -0.81 -7.89 13.84
C LEU A 178 -1.29 -7.53 12.43
N THR A 179 -2.60 -7.54 12.17
CA THR A 179 -3.16 -7.08 10.87
C THR A 179 -2.83 -5.61 10.63
N ALA A 180 -3.07 -4.73 11.63
CA ALA A 180 -2.72 -3.31 11.56
C ALA A 180 -1.21 -3.13 11.33
N ALA A 181 -0.38 -3.81 12.12
CA ALA A 181 1.08 -3.75 11.99
C ALA A 181 1.61 -4.29 10.65
N ALA A 182 0.92 -5.26 10.02
CA ALA A 182 1.29 -5.78 8.70
C ALA A 182 0.84 -4.85 7.58
N SER A 183 -0.39 -4.33 7.67
CA SER A 183 -0.98 -3.46 6.65
C SER A 183 -2.17 -2.69 7.23
N PRO A 184 -2.04 -1.37 7.44
CA PRO A 184 -3.15 -0.52 7.85
C PRO A 184 -4.36 -0.63 6.91
N LEU A 185 -4.11 -0.84 5.61
CA LEU A 185 -5.16 -1.03 4.62
C LEU A 185 -5.94 -2.34 4.82
N SER A 186 -5.26 -3.45 5.12
CA SER A 186 -5.93 -4.72 5.44
C SER A 186 -6.71 -4.61 6.75
N PHE A 187 -6.21 -3.86 7.72
CA PHE A 187 -6.93 -3.56 8.96
C PHE A 187 -8.19 -2.74 8.70
N LEU A 188 -8.12 -1.75 7.80
CA LEU A 188 -9.28 -0.97 7.38
C LEU A 188 -10.35 -1.85 6.72
N LEU A 189 -9.96 -2.77 5.83
CA LEU A 189 -10.89 -3.74 5.21
C LEU A 189 -11.47 -4.71 6.24
N LEU A 190 -10.68 -5.19 7.20
CA LEU A 190 -11.19 -5.97 8.34
C LEU A 190 -12.26 -5.19 9.11
N SER A 191 -12.02 -3.90 9.34
CA SER A 191 -12.98 -3.03 10.03
C SER A 191 -14.29 -2.90 9.27
N PHE A 192 -14.26 -2.78 7.94
CA PHE A 192 -15.48 -2.75 7.11
C PHE A 192 -16.23 -4.09 7.13
N VAL A 193 -15.52 -5.21 7.06
CA VAL A 193 -16.12 -6.55 7.19
C VAL A 193 -16.82 -6.70 8.54
N LEU A 194 -16.14 -6.32 9.62
CA LEU A 194 -16.70 -6.40 10.97
C LEU A 194 -17.86 -5.41 11.20
N ALA A 195 -17.80 -4.23 10.60
CA ALA A 195 -18.91 -3.29 10.62
C ALA A 195 -20.15 -3.88 9.90
N GLY A 196 -19.97 -4.50 8.73
CA GLY A 196 -21.04 -5.21 8.02
C GLY A 196 -21.64 -6.36 8.84
N ILE A 197 -20.80 -7.18 9.46
CA ILE A 197 -21.22 -8.26 10.38
C ILE A 197 -21.95 -7.66 11.60
N GLY A 198 -21.44 -6.58 12.17
CA GLY A 198 -22.02 -5.88 13.31
C GLY A 198 -23.43 -5.38 13.02
N VAL A 199 -23.63 -4.72 11.87
CA VAL A 199 -24.95 -4.29 11.42
C VAL A 199 -25.88 -5.48 11.17
N ALA A 200 -25.37 -6.54 10.55
CA ALA A 200 -26.16 -7.75 10.31
C ALA A 200 -26.64 -8.41 11.62
N ARG A 201 -25.82 -8.36 12.66
CA ARG A 201 -26.06 -9.01 13.97
C ARG A 201 -26.29 -8.00 15.09
N TRP A 202 -26.77 -6.80 14.81
CA TRP A 202 -26.92 -5.72 15.78
C TRP A 202 -27.72 -6.09 17.04
N ARG A 203 -28.64 -7.05 16.92
CA ARG A 203 -29.42 -7.59 18.05
C ARG A 203 -28.57 -8.38 19.07
N GLU A 204 -27.37 -8.82 18.67
CA GLU A 204 -26.41 -9.50 19.55
C GLU A 204 -25.47 -8.51 20.28
N GLY A 205 -25.88 -7.25 20.45
CA GLY A 205 -25.06 -6.09 20.82
C GLY A 205 -23.99 -6.33 21.88
N ARG A 206 -24.32 -7.00 23.00
CA ARG A 206 -23.35 -7.28 24.08
C ARG A 206 -22.15 -8.13 23.61
N LYS A 207 -22.35 -9.07 22.66
CA LYS A 207 -21.27 -9.91 22.14
C LYS A 207 -20.33 -9.14 21.21
N LEU A 208 -20.82 -8.08 20.59
CA LEU A 208 -20.10 -7.25 19.64
C LEU A 208 -19.28 -6.13 20.31
N LEU A 209 -19.56 -5.77 21.56
CA LEU A 209 -18.91 -4.66 22.26
C LEU A 209 -17.39 -4.83 22.36
N VAL A 210 -16.92 -6.00 22.77
CA VAL A 210 -15.46 -6.24 22.95
C VAL A 210 -14.73 -6.21 21.61
N PRO A 211 -15.17 -6.94 20.55
CA PRO A 211 -14.55 -6.82 19.22
C PRO A 211 -14.58 -5.38 18.68
N ALA A 212 -15.70 -4.66 18.84
CA ALA A 212 -15.80 -3.27 18.41
C ALA A 212 -14.83 -2.36 19.17
N ALA A 213 -14.71 -2.50 20.48
CA ALA A 213 -13.77 -1.75 21.29
C ALA A 213 -12.30 -2.00 20.87
N ILE A 214 -11.96 -3.25 20.56
CA ILE A 214 -10.62 -3.58 20.05
C ILE A 214 -10.35 -2.89 18.70
N ILE A 215 -11.30 -2.94 17.76
CA ILE A 215 -11.14 -2.29 16.45
C ILE A 215 -11.03 -0.76 16.61
N VAL A 216 -11.85 -0.15 17.45
CA VAL A 216 -11.79 1.29 17.72
C VAL A 216 -10.46 1.67 18.37
N ALA A 217 -9.97 0.89 19.34
CA ALA A 217 -8.68 1.14 19.96
C ALA A 217 -7.53 1.03 18.97
N MET A 218 -7.51 -0.01 18.11
CA MET A 218 -6.50 -0.16 17.06
C MET A 218 -6.60 0.94 16.01
N GLY A 219 -7.81 1.31 15.57
CA GLY A 219 -8.02 2.44 14.66
C GLY A 219 -7.54 3.77 15.26
N GLY A 220 -7.76 3.98 16.55
CA GLY A 220 -7.20 5.11 17.30
C GLY A 220 -5.67 5.11 17.32
N THR A 221 -5.05 3.95 17.52
CA THR A 221 -3.58 3.79 17.45
C THR A 221 -3.05 4.14 16.06
N GLU A 222 -3.69 3.65 15.00
CA GLU A 222 -3.32 4.00 13.62
C GLU A 222 -3.47 5.50 13.35
N ALA A 223 -4.54 6.13 13.81
CA ALA A 223 -4.74 7.56 13.67
C ALA A 223 -3.66 8.38 14.39
N VAL A 224 -3.22 7.92 15.58
CA VAL A 224 -2.12 8.54 16.31
C VAL A 224 -0.80 8.37 15.54
N LEU A 225 -0.51 7.18 15.02
CA LEU A 225 0.69 6.94 14.20
C LEU A 225 0.70 7.83 12.95
N TRP A 226 -0.42 7.96 12.26
CA TRP A 226 -0.55 8.86 11.11
C TRP A 226 -0.35 10.34 11.48
N ARG A 227 -0.79 10.73 12.67
CA ARG A 227 -0.58 12.11 13.16
C ARG A 227 0.88 12.37 13.54
N LEU A 228 1.54 11.38 14.12
CA LEU A 228 2.95 11.48 14.54
C LEU A 228 3.92 11.43 13.36
N PHE A 229 3.63 10.62 12.37
CA PHE A 229 4.47 10.39 11.20
C PHE A 229 3.73 10.79 9.92
N ALA A 230 3.23 12.04 9.90
CA ALA A 230 2.49 12.58 8.77
C ALA A 230 3.41 12.67 7.55
N ASP A 231 3.32 11.70 6.65
CA ASP A 231 4.11 11.65 5.42
C ASP A 231 3.46 12.50 4.30
N GLY A 232 2.34 13.13 4.63
CA GLY A 232 1.54 13.88 3.68
C GLY A 232 0.91 12.98 2.63
N GLY A 233 0.51 13.58 1.55
CA GLY A 233 0.12 12.81 0.39
C GLY A 233 -1.37 12.78 0.11
N ARG A 234 -1.63 12.67 -1.19
CA ARG A 234 -2.95 12.44 -1.73
C ARG A 234 -2.83 11.37 -2.81
N TYR A 235 -3.66 10.35 -2.72
CA TYR A 235 -3.80 9.38 -3.79
C TYR A 235 -5.14 9.62 -4.50
N PRO A 236 -5.16 9.79 -5.83
CA PRO A 236 -6.41 10.00 -6.54
C PRO A 236 -7.28 8.75 -6.49
N PHE A 237 -8.60 8.95 -6.61
CA PHE A 237 -9.55 7.87 -6.83
C PHE A 237 -10.26 8.19 -8.15
N SER A 238 -10.07 7.34 -9.16
CA SER A 238 -10.66 7.55 -10.46
C SER A 238 -12.16 7.28 -10.43
N TRP A 239 -12.94 8.01 -11.26
CA TRP A 239 -14.38 7.79 -11.34
C TRP A 239 -14.72 6.44 -11.98
N GLN A 240 -13.84 5.90 -12.83
CA GLN A 240 -14.01 4.58 -13.44
C GLN A 240 -13.93 3.47 -12.39
N GLU A 241 -12.95 3.52 -11.49
CA GLU A 241 -12.83 2.57 -10.39
C GLU A 241 -13.99 2.71 -9.39
N LEU A 242 -14.41 3.93 -9.09
CA LEU A 242 -15.59 4.14 -8.26
C LEU A 242 -16.84 3.51 -8.89
N LEU A 243 -17.03 3.69 -10.21
CA LEU A 243 -18.16 3.09 -10.92
C LEU A 243 -18.13 1.55 -10.85
N ALA A 244 -16.95 0.94 -11.01
CA ALA A 244 -16.78 -0.51 -10.88
C ALA A 244 -17.16 -1.00 -9.47
N VAL A 245 -16.70 -0.30 -8.43
CA VAL A 245 -17.10 -0.56 -7.04
C VAL A 245 -18.61 -0.42 -6.84
N CYS A 246 -19.21 0.65 -7.36
CA CYS A 246 -20.66 0.87 -7.25
C CYS A 246 -21.45 -0.27 -7.90
N VAL A 247 -21.09 -0.65 -9.13
CA VAL A 247 -21.74 -1.76 -9.86
C VAL A 247 -21.60 -3.06 -9.08
N PHE A 248 -20.40 -3.40 -8.61
CA PHE A 248 -20.16 -4.62 -7.85
C PHE A 248 -20.96 -4.66 -6.54
N CYS A 249 -20.93 -3.58 -5.77
CA CYS A 249 -21.60 -3.52 -4.47
C CYS A 249 -23.14 -3.49 -4.60
N VAL A 250 -23.67 -2.71 -5.55
CA VAL A 250 -25.12 -2.63 -5.77
C VAL A 250 -25.64 -3.98 -6.27
N LEU A 251 -24.95 -4.61 -7.21
CA LEU A 251 -25.31 -5.92 -7.72
C LEU A 251 -25.22 -7.00 -6.62
N GLY A 252 -24.14 -6.99 -5.83
CA GLY A 252 -23.96 -7.89 -4.70
C GLY A 252 -25.04 -7.72 -3.63
N ALA A 253 -25.38 -6.48 -3.28
CA ALA A 253 -26.46 -6.19 -2.34
C ALA A 253 -27.82 -6.65 -2.88
N ALA A 254 -28.13 -6.39 -4.17
CA ALA A 254 -29.37 -6.82 -4.82
C ALA A 254 -29.49 -8.36 -4.88
N LEU A 255 -28.41 -9.06 -5.23
CA LEU A 255 -28.35 -10.52 -5.27
C LEU A 255 -28.59 -11.15 -3.88
N THR A 256 -28.15 -10.50 -2.83
CA THR A 256 -28.26 -11.00 -1.46
C THR A 256 -29.52 -10.50 -0.71
N TRP A 257 -30.32 -9.60 -1.33
CA TRP A 257 -31.42 -8.88 -0.63
C TRP A 257 -32.46 -9.80 -0.02
N ARG A 258 -32.91 -10.83 -0.75
CA ARG A 258 -33.96 -11.76 -0.32
C ARG A 258 -33.41 -13.07 0.28
N VAL A 259 -32.10 -13.14 0.55
CA VAL A 259 -31.45 -14.35 1.08
C VAL A 259 -31.02 -14.07 2.52
N GLU A 260 -31.77 -14.56 3.51
CA GLU A 260 -31.48 -14.31 4.93
C GLU A 260 -30.09 -14.84 5.35
N ARG A 261 -29.67 -15.99 4.83
CA ARG A 261 -28.33 -16.54 5.08
C ARG A 261 -27.20 -15.65 4.53
N ALA A 262 -27.46 -14.80 3.55
CA ALA A 262 -26.52 -13.86 2.97
C ALA A 262 -26.55 -12.46 3.63
N ARG A 263 -27.30 -12.28 4.73
CA ARG A 263 -27.44 -11.00 5.43
C ARG A 263 -26.09 -10.35 5.81
N PRO A 264 -25.08 -11.08 6.34
CA PRO A 264 -23.76 -10.49 6.60
C PRO A 264 -23.08 -9.97 5.34
N LEU A 265 -23.19 -10.72 4.24
CA LEU A 265 -22.60 -10.35 2.94
C LEU A 265 -23.29 -9.10 2.35
N ARG A 266 -24.63 -9.00 2.45
CA ARG A 266 -25.37 -7.83 2.03
C ARG A 266 -24.91 -6.55 2.73
N TRP A 267 -24.76 -6.61 4.07
CA TRP A 267 -24.30 -5.46 4.83
C TRP A 267 -22.82 -5.13 4.56
N LEU A 268 -22.00 -6.14 4.25
CA LEU A 268 -20.64 -5.89 3.77
C LEU A 268 -20.64 -5.04 2.49
N PHE A 269 -21.43 -5.38 1.48
CA PHE A 269 -21.54 -4.57 0.26
C PHE A 269 -21.98 -3.13 0.54
N ILE A 270 -22.99 -2.94 1.41
CA ILE A 270 -23.51 -1.60 1.73
C ILE A 270 -22.47 -0.76 2.48
N VAL A 271 -21.84 -1.32 3.52
CA VAL A 271 -20.82 -0.62 4.32
C VAL A 271 -19.60 -0.29 3.45
N TYR A 272 -19.16 -1.23 2.65
CA TYR A 272 -18.01 -1.04 1.78
C TYR A 272 -18.28 0.00 0.69
N LEU A 273 -19.46 0.01 0.08
CA LEU A 273 -19.86 1.05 -0.85
C LEU A 273 -19.82 2.44 -0.20
N GLY A 274 -20.38 2.57 1.01
CA GLY A 274 -20.32 3.82 1.77
C GLY A 274 -18.88 4.27 2.05
N ALA A 275 -17.99 3.35 2.39
CA ALA A 275 -16.57 3.64 2.62
C ALA A 275 -15.86 4.11 1.34
N CYS A 276 -16.13 3.48 0.18
CA CYS A 276 -15.54 3.88 -1.09
C CYS A 276 -16.07 5.25 -1.56
N LEU A 277 -17.36 5.53 -1.38
CA LEU A 277 -17.93 6.86 -1.66
C LEU A 277 -17.30 7.94 -0.77
N ALA A 278 -17.09 7.65 0.51
CA ALA A 278 -16.41 8.56 1.43
C ALA A 278 -14.95 8.79 1.02
N ALA A 279 -14.21 7.73 0.65
CA ALA A 279 -12.82 7.83 0.20
C ALA A 279 -12.68 8.59 -1.14
N PHE A 280 -13.68 8.54 -2.00
CA PHE A 280 -13.73 9.33 -3.23
C PHE A 280 -14.01 10.81 -2.93
N ALA A 281 -14.95 11.10 -2.03
CA ALA A 281 -15.34 12.47 -1.68
C ALA A 281 -14.30 13.20 -0.83
N ILE A 282 -13.54 12.47 0.01
CA ILE A 282 -12.57 13.05 0.94
C ILE A 282 -11.15 12.78 0.42
N PRO A 283 -10.45 13.82 -0.09
CA PRO A 283 -9.07 13.66 -0.54
C PRO A 283 -8.17 13.17 0.59
N SER A 284 -7.52 12.04 0.39
CA SER A 284 -6.64 11.43 1.38
C SER A 284 -5.53 10.62 0.70
N SER A 285 -4.55 10.16 1.47
CA SER A 285 -3.53 9.21 1.00
C SER A 285 -4.08 7.80 0.74
N LEU A 286 -5.32 7.52 1.16
CA LEU A 286 -5.99 6.25 0.91
C LEU A 286 -6.43 6.14 -0.56
N GLY A 287 -7.19 7.14 -1.07
CA GLY A 287 -7.67 7.18 -2.44
C GLY A 287 -8.27 5.86 -2.93
N GLU A 288 -7.98 5.47 -4.17
CA GLU A 288 -8.46 4.20 -4.74
C GLU A 288 -7.87 2.94 -4.09
N ASN A 289 -6.87 3.06 -3.17
CA ASN A 289 -6.40 1.89 -2.43
C ASN A 289 -7.50 1.23 -1.60
N VAL A 290 -8.59 1.92 -1.31
CA VAL A 290 -9.76 1.33 -0.64
C VAL A 290 -10.44 0.25 -1.49
N ASP A 291 -10.30 0.27 -2.82
CA ASP A 291 -10.96 -0.65 -3.75
C ASP A 291 -10.40 -2.08 -3.75
N ARG A 292 -9.43 -2.37 -2.90
CA ARG A 292 -8.72 -3.68 -2.85
C ARG A 292 -9.61 -4.89 -2.55
N LEU A 293 -10.90 -4.69 -2.25
CA LEU A 293 -11.88 -5.79 -2.26
C LEU A 293 -11.99 -6.44 -3.65
N ARG A 294 -11.58 -5.73 -4.72
CA ARG A 294 -11.52 -6.28 -6.09
C ARG A 294 -10.71 -7.57 -6.18
N TYR A 295 -9.67 -7.74 -5.37
CA TYR A 295 -8.86 -8.97 -5.36
C TYR A 295 -9.63 -10.21 -4.92
N VAL A 296 -10.80 -10.05 -4.30
CA VAL A 296 -11.70 -11.12 -3.87
C VAL A 296 -13.08 -11.01 -4.52
N ALA A 297 -13.23 -10.18 -5.56
CA ALA A 297 -14.52 -9.95 -6.22
C ALA A 297 -15.12 -11.25 -6.77
N VAL A 298 -14.32 -12.09 -7.44
CA VAL A 298 -14.78 -13.36 -8.00
C VAL A 298 -15.25 -14.33 -6.90
N PRO A 299 -14.45 -14.69 -5.88
CA PRO A 299 -14.92 -15.62 -4.86
C PRO A 299 -16.13 -15.09 -4.07
N VAL A 300 -16.22 -13.77 -3.84
CA VAL A 300 -17.37 -13.17 -3.16
C VAL A 300 -18.63 -13.22 -4.05
N ALA A 301 -18.50 -12.97 -5.36
CA ALA A 301 -19.59 -13.14 -6.31
C ALA A 301 -20.06 -14.59 -6.39
N VAL A 302 -19.13 -15.56 -6.46
CA VAL A 302 -19.44 -17.00 -6.45
C VAL A 302 -20.19 -17.39 -5.18
N LEU A 303 -19.80 -16.85 -4.01
CA LEU A 303 -20.53 -17.09 -2.76
C LEU A 303 -21.96 -16.57 -2.84
N ALA A 304 -22.17 -15.32 -3.27
CA ALA A 304 -23.49 -14.71 -3.39
C ALA A 304 -24.39 -15.53 -4.34
N LEU A 305 -23.85 -15.96 -5.46
CA LEU A 305 -24.56 -16.78 -6.45
C LEU A 305 -24.86 -18.19 -5.93
N SER A 306 -23.93 -18.83 -5.22
CA SER A 306 -24.13 -20.14 -4.60
C SER A 306 -25.27 -20.10 -3.55
N LEU A 307 -25.35 -19.03 -2.77
CA LEU A 307 -26.43 -18.82 -1.81
C LEU A 307 -27.79 -18.61 -2.48
N ARG A 308 -27.80 -18.14 -3.74
CA ARG A 308 -28.99 -18.03 -4.60
C ARG A 308 -29.24 -19.26 -5.49
N GLN A 309 -28.46 -20.32 -5.35
CA GLN A 309 -28.56 -21.51 -6.21
C GLN A 309 -28.39 -21.16 -7.70
N TRP A 310 -27.56 -20.16 -8.03
CA TRP A 310 -27.23 -19.74 -9.39
C TRP A 310 -28.44 -19.22 -10.22
N ARG A 311 -29.51 -18.77 -9.57
CA ARG A 311 -30.73 -18.32 -10.26
C ARG A 311 -30.95 -16.81 -10.12
N PRO A 312 -31.38 -16.11 -11.21
CA PRO A 312 -31.51 -16.61 -12.60
C PRO A 312 -30.14 -16.73 -13.29
N LEU A 313 -29.98 -17.69 -14.16
CA LEU A 313 -28.69 -17.99 -14.81
C LEU A 313 -28.09 -16.83 -15.60
N PRO A 314 -28.86 -16.02 -16.41
CA PRO A 314 -28.28 -14.87 -17.11
C PRO A 314 -27.64 -13.85 -16.17
N VAL A 315 -28.28 -13.56 -15.03
CA VAL A 315 -27.73 -12.64 -14.00
C VAL A 315 -26.45 -13.23 -13.40
N ALA A 316 -26.42 -14.54 -13.15
CA ALA A 316 -25.22 -15.21 -12.66
C ALA A 316 -24.04 -15.07 -13.62
N VAL A 317 -24.26 -15.28 -14.91
CA VAL A 317 -23.23 -15.12 -15.98
C VAL A 317 -22.72 -13.69 -16.03
N VAL A 318 -23.60 -12.69 -16.07
CA VAL A 318 -23.22 -11.27 -16.09
C VAL A 318 -22.44 -10.90 -14.83
N THR A 319 -22.90 -11.33 -13.65
CA THR A 319 -22.22 -11.05 -12.39
C THR A 319 -20.79 -11.62 -12.37
N LEU A 320 -20.62 -12.86 -12.81
CA LEU A 320 -19.29 -13.47 -12.91
C LEU A 320 -18.41 -12.78 -13.93
N ALA A 321 -18.93 -12.43 -15.09
CA ALA A 321 -18.18 -11.71 -16.11
C ALA A 321 -17.67 -10.36 -15.58
N LEU A 322 -18.53 -9.57 -14.92
CA LEU A 322 -18.17 -8.29 -14.32
C LEU A 322 -17.15 -8.46 -13.17
N ALA A 323 -17.39 -9.41 -12.26
CA ALA A 323 -16.47 -9.68 -11.16
C ALA A 323 -15.09 -10.15 -11.67
N THR A 324 -15.07 -11.02 -12.68
CA THR A 324 -13.83 -11.53 -13.30
C THR A 324 -13.08 -10.40 -14.02
N SER A 325 -13.78 -9.58 -14.80
CA SER A 325 -13.17 -8.42 -15.46
C SER A 325 -12.54 -7.48 -14.44
N TRP A 326 -13.27 -7.07 -13.42
CA TRP A 326 -12.76 -6.15 -12.40
C TRP A 326 -11.60 -6.73 -11.59
N ASN A 327 -11.63 -8.03 -11.29
CA ASN A 327 -10.58 -8.71 -10.50
C ASN A 327 -9.33 -9.02 -11.33
N LEU A 328 -9.48 -9.65 -12.50
CA LEU A 328 -8.37 -10.26 -13.21
C LEU A 328 -7.77 -9.37 -14.30
N THR A 329 -8.53 -8.46 -14.92
CA THR A 329 -8.00 -7.60 -15.99
C THR A 329 -6.79 -6.76 -15.55
N PRO A 330 -6.82 -6.08 -14.38
CA PRO A 330 -5.65 -5.33 -13.92
C PRO A 330 -4.43 -6.23 -13.65
N LEU A 331 -4.66 -7.45 -13.13
CA LEU A 331 -3.60 -8.41 -12.87
C LEU A 331 -2.99 -8.95 -14.16
N ALA A 332 -3.82 -9.28 -15.15
CA ALA A 332 -3.34 -9.72 -16.47
C ALA A 332 -2.52 -8.62 -17.16
N PHE A 333 -2.99 -7.38 -17.11
CA PHE A 333 -2.26 -6.23 -17.65
C PHE A 333 -0.92 -6.02 -16.92
N SER A 334 -0.90 -6.10 -15.59
CA SER A 334 0.34 -6.03 -14.81
C SER A 334 1.30 -7.15 -15.17
N PHE A 335 0.82 -8.39 -15.34
CA PHE A 335 1.63 -9.53 -15.73
C PHE A 335 2.33 -9.29 -17.07
N VAL A 336 1.60 -8.88 -18.09
CA VAL A 336 2.17 -8.59 -19.42
C VAL A 336 3.20 -7.46 -19.32
N LYS A 337 2.84 -6.37 -18.65
CA LYS A 337 3.71 -5.20 -18.48
C LYS A 337 5.03 -5.54 -17.81
N THR A 338 5.03 -6.39 -16.78
CA THR A 338 6.24 -6.75 -16.02
C THR A 338 7.04 -7.89 -16.63
N SER A 339 6.44 -8.69 -17.54
CA SER A 339 7.11 -9.79 -18.22
C SER A 339 8.23 -9.33 -19.18
N GLU A 340 8.08 -8.15 -19.74
CA GLU A 340 8.99 -7.60 -20.77
C GLU A 340 9.84 -6.43 -20.24
N ASP A 341 9.91 -6.22 -18.91
CA ASP A 341 10.63 -5.10 -18.33
C ASP A 341 12.14 -5.39 -18.18
N PRO A 342 13.00 -4.87 -19.08
CA PRO A 342 14.45 -5.08 -19.02
C PRO A 342 15.07 -4.39 -17.80
N ALA A 343 14.42 -3.36 -17.27
CA ALA A 343 14.87 -2.59 -16.11
C ALA A 343 14.85 -3.41 -14.81
N SER A 344 14.19 -4.57 -14.80
CA SER A 344 14.19 -5.48 -13.64
C SER A 344 15.54 -6.10 -13.31
N ALA A 345 16.48 -6.09 -14.25
CA ALA A 345 17.82 -6.62 -14.08
C ALA A 345 18.79 -5.55 -13.54
N GLN A 346 19.56 -5.87 -12.49
CA GLN A 346 20.57 -4.94 -11.95
C GLN A 346 21.59 -4.51 -12.99
N ALA A 347 22.02 -5.42 -13.87
CA ALA A 347 22.98 -5.14 -14.92
C ALA A 347 22.56 -4.03 -15.88
N TYR A 348 21.25 -3.83 -16.06
CA TYR A 348 20.69 -2.76 -16.86
C TYR A 348 21.05 -1.36 -16.30
N TRP A 349 21.10 -1.21 -14.97
CA TRP A 349 21.40 0.03 -14.27
C TRP A 349 22.89 0.27 -14.03
N GLN A 350 23.73 -0.77 -14.18
CA GLN A 350 25.16 -0.70 -13.84
C GLN A 350 25.92 0.44 -14.55
N PRO A 351 25.65 0.74 -15.85
CA PRO A 351 26.31 1.87 -16.51
C PRO A 351 25.98 3.22 -15.86
N ALA A 352 24.71 3.42 -15.48
CA ALA A 352 24.30 4.65 -14.77
C ALA A 352 24.97 4.75 -13.39
N ILE A 353 24.97 3.65 -12.64
CA ILE A 353 25.59 3.58 -11.30
C ILE A 353 27.07 3.92 -11.38
N ASN A 354 27.81 3.32 -12.31
CA ASN A 354 29.23 3.56 -12.48
C ASN A 354 29.54 5.03 -12.83
N TYR A 355 28.77 5.61 -13.74
CA TYR A 355 28.93 7.03 -14.09
C TYR A 355 28.64 7.94 -12.89
N LEU A 356 27.54 7.72 -12.20
CA LEU A 356 27.11 8.54 -11.08
C LEU A 356 28.10 8.46 -9.90
N HIS A 357 28.65 7.29 -9.59
CA HIS A 357 29.68 7.15 -8.56
C HIS A 357 30.95 7.95 -8.85
N GLY A 358 31.30 8.13 -10.12
CA GLY A 358 32.47 8.93 -10.51
C GLY A 358 32.22 10.44 -10.55
N HIS A 359 30.95 10.89 -10.62
CA HIS A 359 30.63 12.29 -10.94
C HIS A 359 29.66 12.96 -9.96
N LEU A 360 28.90 12.19 -9.16
CA LEU A 360 27.95 12.73 -8.19
C LEU A 360 28.64 12.98 -6.85
N THR A 361 28.47 14.19 -6.30
CA THR A 361 28.92 14.50 -4.94
C THR A 361 27.72 14.47 -3.98
N PRO A 362 27.94 14.32 -2.65
CA PRO A 362 26.85 14.32 -1.66
C PRO A 362 26.00 15.59 -1.64
N SER A 363 26.49 16.67 -2.27
CA SER A 363 25.76 17.95 -2.36
C SER A 363 24.60 17.92 -3.36
N TYR A 364 24.35 16.83 -4.07
CA TYR A 364 23.32 16.75 -5.11
C TYR A 364 22.55 15.44 -5.08
N ARG A 365 21.39 15.46 -5.71
CA ARG A 365 20.55 14.28 -6.03
C ARG A 365 20.54 13.98 -7.51
N VAL A 366 19.90 12.86 -7.80
CA VAL A 366 19.61 12.40 -9.15
C VAL A 366 18.09 12.34 -9.32
N GLU A 367 17.59 12.74 -10.48
CA GLU A 367 16.29 12.34 -10.96
C GLU A 367 16.47 11.11 -11.88
N ALA A 368 15.63 10.11 -11.67
CA ALA A 368 15.48 9.02 -12.62
C ALA A 368 14.07 9.08 -13.20
N VAL A 369 13.99 9.17 -14.53
CA VAL A 369 12.71 9.09 -15.23
C VAL A 369 12.07 7.74 -14.92
N ASP A 370 11.03 7.77 -14.12
CA ASP A 370 10.43 6.61 -13.46
C ASP A 370 10.00 5.57 -14.49
N THR A 371 10.50 4.35 -14.36
CA THR A 371 10.17 3.25 -15.25
C THR A 371 8.86 2.58 -14.83
N ALA A 372 8.23 1.89 -15.77
CA ALA A 372 6.97 1.20 -15.51
C ALA A 372 7.04 0.16 -14.37
N GLY A 373 8.21 -0.41 -14.10
CA GLY A 373 8.47 -1.34 -13.00
C GLY A 373 9.12 -0.71 -11.78
N HIS A 374 9.42 0.60 -11.81
CA HIS A 374 10.03 1.37 -10.70
C HIS A 374 11.39 0.81 -10.20
N TRP A 375 12.16 0.19 -11.08
CA TRP A 375 13.45 -0.42 -10.71
C TRP A 375 14.57 0.59 -10.49
N ASP A 376 14.44 1.80 -11.05
CA ASP A 376 15.24 2.97 -10.72
C ASP A 376 15.22 3.25 -9.20
N ALA A 377 14.03 3.20 -8.60
CA ALA A 377 13.83 3.39 -7.17
C ALA A 377 14.40 2.26 -6.28
N VAL A 378 14.97 1.23 -6.89
CA VAL A 378 15.65 0.12 -6.19
C VAL A 378 17.15 0.20 -6.34
N TYR A 379 17.62 0.15 -7.60
CA TYR A 379 19.03 -0.07 -7.87
C TYR A 379 19.88 1.18 -7.61
N LEU A 380 19.37 2.37 -7.90
CA LEU A 380 20.08 3.60 -7.62
C LEU A 380 20.25 3.86 -6.12
N PRO A 381 19.17 3.81 -5.29
CA PRO A 381 19.33 3.96 -3.85
C PRO A 381 20.17 2.87 -3.17
N ARG A 382 20.09 1.61 -3.65
CA ARG A 382 20.98 0.54 -3.17
C ARG A 382 22.45 0.82 -3.41
N ALA A 383 22.75 1.55 -4.48
CA ALA A 383 24.09 2.02 -4.79
C ALA A 383 24.45 3.32 -4.07
N GLY A 384 23.66 3.78 -3.10
CA GLY A 384 23.93 5.01 -2.36
C GLY A 384 23.63 6.30 -3.12
N ILE A 385 22.85 6.24 -4.21
CA ILE A 385 22.50 7.38 -5.05
C ILE A 385 21.12 7.91 -4.61
N PRO A 386 21.02 9.13 -4.02
CA PRO A 386 19.76 9.69 -3.56
C PRO A 386 18.92 10.16 -4.74
N LEU A 387 17.63 9.77 -4.75
CA LEU A 387 16.66 10.15 -5.76
C LEU A 387 15.77 11.31 -5.32
N ALA A 388 15.32 12.10 -6.28
CA ALA A 388 14.29 13.11 -6.07
C ALA A 388 12.91 12.48 -5.91
N ARG A 389 12.66 11.37 -6.59
CA ARG A 389 11.41 10.58 -6.55
C ARG A 389 11.67 9.20 -5.95
N GLY A 390 10.63 8.40 -5.89
CA GLY A 390 10.66 7.03 -5.39
C GLY A 390 9.40 6.28 -5.82
N TRP A 391 9.03 5.23 -5.11
CA TRP A 391 7.93 4.37 -5.54
C TRP A 391 6.53 4.81 -5.03
N PHE A 392 6.42 5.51 -3.89
CA PHE A 392 5.12 5.78 -3.26
C PHE A 392 4.33 6.90 -3.95
N ARG A 393 3.27 6.56 -4.68
CA ARG A 393 2.41 7.51 -5.42
C ARG A 393 1.77 8.58 -4.54
N GLN A 394 1.36 8.22 -3.33
CA GLN A 394 0.75 9.15 -2.38
C GLN A 394 1.70 10.25 -1.94
N ASN A 395 3.00 10.04 -2.01
CA ASN A 395 4.02 11.06 -1.79
C ASN A 395 4.34 11.80 -3.09
N ASP A 396 4.46 11.08 -4.20
CA ASP A 396 4.87 11.61 -5.49
C ASP A 396 3.84 12.61 -6.06
N TYR A 397 2.57 12.20 -6.11
CA TYR A 397 1.53 13.00 -6.74
C TYR A 397 1.41 14.44 -6.21
N PRO A 398 1.37 14.74 -4.88
CA PRO A 398 1.28 16.12 -4.41
C PRO A 398 2.59 16.88 -4.55
N GLN A 399 3.73 16.21 -4.44
CA GLN A 399 5.05 16.85 -4.41
C GLN A 399 5.59 17.14 -5.80
N ASN A 400 5.30 16.28 -6.77
CA ASN A 400 5.83 16.30 -8.12
C ASN A 400 4.71 16.45 -9.17
N ARG A 401 3.62 17.12 -8.79
CA ARG A 401 2.40 17.28 -9.61
C ARG A 401 2.66 17.79 -11.03
N LEU A 402 3.69 18.62 -11.20
CA LEU A 402 4.04 19.15 -12.52
C LEU A 402 4.39 18.03 -13.54
N LEU A 403 4.92 16.89 -13.09
CA LEU A 403 5.30 15.77 -13.94
C LEU A 403 4.08 14.97 -14.45
N TYR A 404 2.92 15.13 -13.80
CA TYR A 404 1.65 14.48 -14.15
C TYR A 404 0.79 15.30 -15.14
N SER A 405 1.32 16.41 -15.68
CA SER A 405 0.55 17.28 -16.55
C SER A 405 0.41 16.71 -17.95
N ASP A 406 -0.84 16.51 -18.39
CA ASP A 406 -1.16 16.11 -19.76
C ASP A 406 -0.93 17.23 -20.78
N ASP A 407 -0.96 18.50 -20.35
CA ASP A 407 -0.75 19.71 -21.18
C ASP A 407 0.71 19.92 -21.58
N GLY A 408 1.59 19.03 -21.11
CA GLY A 408 3.02 19.03 -21.39
C GLY A 408 3.84 19.77 -20.35
N LEU A 409 5.03 19.25 -20.13
CA LEU A 409 6.02 19.79 -19.19
C LEU A 409 6.86 20.86 -19.89
N GLY A 410 6.82 22.09 -19.40
CA GLY A 410 7.62 23.20 -19.93
C GLY A 410 9.07 23.16 -19.43
N ARG A 411 10.04 23.56 -20.28
CA ARG A 411 11.47 23.67 -19.93
C ARG A 411 11.70 24.48 -18.64
N GLY A 412 11.07 25.64 -18.54
CA GLY A 412 11.28 26.55 -17.40
C GLY A 412 10.81 25.97 -16.08
N SER A 413 9.59 25.39 -16.05
CA SER A 413 9.03 24.75 -14.86
C SER A 413 9.83 23.49 -14.46
N TYR A 414 10.28 22.73 -15.45
CA TYR A 414 11.11 21.56 -15.22
C TYR A 414 12.47 21.91 -14.61
N LEU A 415 13.19 22.88 -15.18
CA LEU A 415 14.46 23.35 -14.62
C LEU A 415 14.29 23.92 -13.21
N ALA A 416 13.25 24.71 -12.96
CA ALA A 416 12.96 25.25 -11.63
C ALA A 416 12.72 24.13 -10.61
N TRP A 417 12.01 23.06 -11.00
CA TRP A 417 11.80 21.89 -10.16
C TRP A 417 13.10 21.14 -9.87
N LEU A 418 13.94 20.89 -10.88
CA LEU A 418 15.25 20.25 -10.73
C LEU A 418 16.15 21.03 -9.77
N HIS A 419 16.23 22.36 -9.95
CA HIS A 419 16.99 23.25 -9.06
C HIS A 419 16.46 23.24 -7.63
N SER A 420 15.13 23.26 -7.46
CA SER A 420 14.50 23.28 -6.12
C SER A 420 14.82 22.07 -5.27
N LEU A 421 15.06 20.91 -5.91
CA LEU A 421 15.36 19.63 -5.27
C LEU A 421 16.86 19.32 -5.20
N GLY A 422 17.73 20.16 -5.75
CA GLY A 422 19.17 19.92 -5.74
C GLY A 422 19.62 18.81 -6.69
N ILE A 423 18.99 18.73 -7.87
CA ILE A 423 19.25 17.67 -8.85
C ILE A 423 20.41 18.11 -9.75
N ARG A 424 21.42 17.24 -9.91
CA ARG A 424 22.54 17.45 -10.82
C ARG A 424 22.43 16.64 -12.10
N TYR A 425 21.93 15.44 -12.02
CA TYR A 425 21.81 14.53 -13.16
C TYR A 425 20.39 13.99 -13.28
N VAL A 426 19.97 13.79 -14.53
CA VAL A 426 18.71 13.11 -14.88
C VAL A 426 19.05 11.86 -15.67
N VAL A 427 18.55 10.71 -15.24
CA VAL A 427 18.73 9.40 -15.89
C VAL A 427 17.48 9.07 -16.67
N LEU A 428 17.61 8.87 -17.97
CA LEU A 428 16.56 8.38 -18.86
C LEU A 428 16.96 7.02 -19.43
N THR A 429 16.06 6.07 -19.40
CA THR A 429 16.28 4.73 -19.99
C THR A 429 15.37 4.49 -21.19
N ASP A 430 15.65 3.42 -21.96
CA ASP A 430 14.78 2.95 -23.04
C ASP A 430 13.63 2.04 -22.56
N ALA A 431 13.62 1.69 -21.26
CA ALA A 431 12.47 0.99 -20.65
C ALA A 431 11.22 1.88 -20.70
N PRO A 432 10.01 1.28 -20.84
CA PRO A 432 8.77 2.03 -20.86
C PRO A 432 8.63 2.92 -19.62
N PRO A 433 8.39 4.24 -19.79
CA PRO A 433 8.20 5.13 -18.67
C PRO A 433 6.87 4.86 -17.98
N ASP A 434 6.83 5.06 -16.67
CA ASP A 434 5.58 5.08 -15.95
C ASP A 434 4.68 6.23 -16.41
N TYR A 435 3.35 6.13 -16.19
CA TYR A 435 2.44 7.18 -16.61
C TYR A 435 2.77 8.56 -15.99
N SER A 436 3.34 8.60 -14.78
CA SER A 436 3.77 9.79 -14.08
C SER A 436 5.07 10.42 -14.62
N ALA A 437 5.77 9.74 -15.51
CA ALA A 437 7.05 10.17 -16.08
C ALA A 437 7.00 10.36 -17.60
N ARG A 438 5.85 10.16 -18.24
CA ARG A 438 5.71 10.28 -19.70
C ARG A 438 6.01 11.67 -20.22
N ALA A 439 5.52 12.71 -19.52
CA ALA A 439 5.77 14.09 -19.90
C ALA A 439 7.25 14.45 -19.83
N GLU A 440 7.94 13.96 -18.78
CA GLU A 440 9.37 14.12 -18.58
C GLU A 440 10.19 13.41 -19.65
N ALA A 441 9.90 12.13 -19.89
CA ALA A 441 10.56 11.35 -20.94
C ALA A 441 10.44 12.03 -22.32
N LYS A 442 9.22 12.48 -22.67
CA LYS A 442 8.95 13.21 -23.92
C LYS A 442 9.73 14.51 -24.01
N LEU A 443 9.84 15.28 -22.91
CA LEU A 443 10.60 16.53 -22.89
C LEU A 443 12.10 16.27 -23.12
N LEU A 444 12.67 15.27 -22.47
CA LEU A 444 14.08 14.89 -22.63
C LEU A 444 14.36 14.39 -24.06
N GLN A 445 13.54 13.47 -24.57
CA GLN A 445 13.68 12.91 -25.92
C GLN A 445 13.54 13.96 -27.02
N SER A 446 12.76 15.01 -26.80
CA SER A 446 12.60 16.10 -27.76
C SER A 446 13.83 17.02 -27.89
N GLY A 447 14.83 16.90 -27.00
CA GLY A 447 15.99 17.78 -26.93
C GLY A 447 15.68 19.21 -26.43
N ARG A 448 14.44 19.49 -26.03
CA ARG A 448 13.98 20.83 -25.62
C ARG A 448 14.03 21.05 -24.11
N SER A 449 14.51 20.08 -23.34
CA SER A 449 14.59 20.15 -21.87
C SER A 449 15.56 21.23 -21.38
N GLY A 450 16.56 21.58 -22.18
CA GLY A 450 17.65 22.49 -21.80
C GLY A 450 18.76 21.78 -21.00
N LEU A 451 18.70 20.47 -20.86
CA LEU A 451 19.75 19.67 -20.26
C LEU A 451 20.76 19.22 -21.32
N THR A 452 22.02 18.98 -20.91
CA THR A 452 23.07 18.50 -21.79
C THR A 452 23.27 17.00 -21.58
N GLN A 453 23.20 16.19 -22.63
CA GLN A 453 23.51 14.77 -22.55
C GLN A 453 25.01 14.58 -22.32
N VAL A 454 25.38 13.95 -21.21
CA VAL A 454 26.79 13.75 -20.79
C VAL A 454 27.24 12.28 -20.89
N MET A 455 26.28 11.36 -20.96
CA MET A 455 26.56 9.94 -21.13
C MET A 455 25.43 9.29 -21.92
N LYS A 456 25.78 8.39 -22.83
CA LYS A 456 24.81 7.56 -23.56
C LYS A 456 25.38 6.16 -23.75
N THR A 457 24.59 5.17 -23.40
CA THR A 457 24.82 3.75 -23.73
C THR A 457 23.66 3.23 -24.58
N LYS A 458 23.63 1.92 -24.80
CA LYS A 458 22.50 1.29 -25.53
C LYS A 458 21.15 1.55 -24.84
N HIS A 459 21.12 1.49 -23.50
CA HIS A 459 19.88 1.49 -22.74
C HIS A 459 19.69 2.72 -21.84
N VAL A 460 20.76 3.45 -21.54
CA VAL A 460 20.75 4.55 -20.55
C VAL A 460 21.37 5.80 -21.13
N SER A 461 20.69 6.92 -20.94
CA SER A 461 21.21 8.27 -21.19
C SER A 461 21.22 9.07 -19.89
N ILE A 462 22.28 9.81 -19.63
CA ILE A 462 22.39 10.71 -18.49
C ILE A 462 22.52 12.13 -19.00
N TYR A 463 21.72 13.02 -18.41
CA TYR A 463 21.69 14.44 -18.73
C TYR A 463 22.20 15.25 -17.53
N SER A 464 23.01 16.25 -17.80
CA SER A 464 23.48 17.23 -16.80
C SER A 464 22.53 18.42 -16.74
N VAL A 465 22.17 18.82 -15.55
CA VAL A 465 21.40 20.06 -15.29
C VAL A 465 22.35 21.25 -15.40
N PRO A 466 22.01 22.31 -16.15
CA PRO A 466 22.84 23.51 -16.24
C PRO A 466 22.86 24.24 -14.90
N SER A 467 24.04 24.66 -14.44
CA SER A 467 24.25 25.39 -13.18
C SER A 467 23.46 24.79 -12.00
N PRO A 468 23.62 23.50 -11.64
CA PRO A 468 22.78 22.83 -10.69
C PRO A 468 22.87 23.48 -9.31
N THR A 469 21.72 23.69 -8.67
CA THR A 469 21.64 24.21 -7.30
C THR A 469 21.99 23.11 -6.32
N PRO A 470 22.94 23.28 -5.39
CA PRO A 470 23.24 22.24 -4.40
C PRO A 470 22.11 22.09 -3.37
N LEU A 471 22.13 20.96 -2.64
CA LEU A 471 21.17 20.64 -1.59
C LEU A 471 21.12 21.70 -0.48
N ILE A 472 22.25 22.35 -0.19
CA ILE A 472 22.32 23.44 0.79
C ILE A 472 22.63 24.76 0.08
N THR A 473 21.83 25.79 0.40
CA THR A 473 22.00 27.15 -0.12
C THR A 473 21.81 28.16 1.01
N GLY A 474 22.57 29.26 1.00
CA GLY A 474 22.51 30.28 2.04
C GLY A 474 23.40 31.48 1.80
N PRO A 475 23.73 32.26 2.86
CA PRO A 475 24.46 33.51 2.73
C PRO A 475 25.91 33.34 2.29
N GLY A 476 26.55 32.18 2.63
CA GLY A 476 27.93 31.92 2.29
C GLY A 476 28.14 30.52 1.71
N PRO A 477 29.39 30.18 1.33
CA PRO A 477 29.73 28.86 0.79
C PRO A 477 29.34 27.74 1.76
N ALA A 478 28.58 26.78 1.25
CA ALA A 478 28.19 25.60 2.02
C ALA A 478 28.08 24.36 1.12
N ALA A 479 28.32 23.18 1.69
CA ALA A 479 28.24 21.91 1.00
C ALA A 479 27.69 20.81 1.93
N VAL A 480 26.97 19.85 1.37
CA VAL A 480 26.69 18.59 2.03
C VAL A 480 27.92 17.70 1.84
N VAL A 481 28.56 17.30 2.95
CA VAL A 481 29.77 16.49 2.96
C VAL A 481 29.50 15.03 3.27
N GLY A 482 28.30 14.70 3.77
CA GLY A 482 27.84 13.35 3.99
C GLY A 482 26.31 13.25 3.96
N LEU A 483 25.80 12.24 3.27
CA LEU A 483 24.36 11.96 3.16
C LEU A 483 24.14 10.46 3.29
N SER A 484 23.35 10.07 4.27
CA SER A 484 22.86 8.70 4.45
C SER A 484 21.33 8.69 4.56
N GLU A 485 20.73 7.53 4.76
CA GLU A 485 19.26 7.41 4.82
C GLU A 485 18.61 8.29 5.92
N SER A 486 19.23 8.39 7.09
CA SER A 486 18.67 9.10 8.27
C SER A 486 19.56 10.22 8.81
N GLN A 487 20.63 10.54 8.11
CA GLN A 487 21.61 11.55 8.56
C GLN A 487 22.09 12.40 7.38
N VAL A 488 22.39 13.66 7.65
CA VAL A 488 23.07 14.57 6.73
C VAL A 488 24.09 15.42 7.49
N THR A 489 25.30 15.54 6.93
CA THR A 489 26.35 16.41 7.46
C THR A 489 26.58 17.52 6.46
N VAL A 490 26.44 18.76 6.92
CA VAL A 490 26.71 19.97 6.14
C VAL A 490 27.94 20.68 6.67
N ARG A 491 28.71 21.28 5.78
CA ARG A 491 29.79 22.21 6.12
C ARG A 491 29.41 23.59 5.62
N ALA A 492 29.42 24.59 6.50
CA ALA A 492 29.17 25.99 6.18
C ALA A 492 30.39 26.84 6.53
N ALA A 493 30.80 27.74 5.61
CA ALA A 493 31.92 28.63 5.82
C ALA A 493 31.54 29.87 6.65
N GLU A 494 30.25 30.18 6.76
CA GLU A 494 29.73 31.34 7.44
C GLU A 494 28.57 31.00 8.35
N ALA A 495 28.39 31.78 9.44
CA ALA A 495 27.17 31.75 10.24
C ALA A 495 25.99 32.33 9.45
N GLY A 496 24.81 31.77 9.66
CA GLY A 496 23.62 32.25 8.97
C GLY A 496 22.48 31.23 8.87
N THR A 497 21.47 31.60 8.07
CA THR A 497 20.32 30.77 7.82
C THR A 497 20.41 30.14 6.43
N TYR A 498 20.43 28.84 6.38
CA TYR A 498 20.56 28.02 5.17
C TYR A 498 19.27 27.28 4.87
N ARG A 499 18.94 27.14 3.59
CA ARG A 499 17.94 26.20 3.10
C ARG A 499 18.65 24.88 2.79
N LEU A 500 18.16 23.78 3.37
CA LEU A 500 18.60 22.43 3.04
C LEU A 500 17.45 21.70 2.32
N ALA A 501 17.64 21.32 1.07
CA ALA A 501 16.64 20.63 0.25
C ALA A 501 16.39 19.18 0.71
N ILE A 502 16.11 19.01 1.99
CA ILE A 502 15.63 17.80 2.65
C ILE A 502 14.33 18.16 3.36
N ARG A 503 13.35 17.29 3.31
CA ARG A 503 12.04 17.54 3.92
C ARG A 503 12.16 17.65 5.42
N TYR A 504 11.46 18.64 5.97
CA TYR A 504 11.39 18.84 7.40
C TYR A 504 10.59 17.74 8.09
N SER A 505 11.08 17.32 9.25
CA SER A 505 10.38 16.49 10.22
C SER A 505 10.66 17.03 11.62
N PRO A 506 9.70 16.99 12.58
CA PRO A 506 9.94 17.39 13.96
C PRO A 506 10.95 16.49 14.68
N TYR A 507 11.32 15.38 14.08
CA TYR A 507 12.29 14.43 14.63
C TYR A 507 13.74 14.71 14.21
N TRP A 508 13.98 15.66 13.29
CA TRP A 508 15.32 16.13 12.97
C TRP A 508 15.98 16.78 14.19
N GLN A 509 17.25 16.46 14.41
CA GLN A 509 18.12 17.10 15.41
C GLN A 509 19.42 17.52 14.76
N ALA A 510 19.80 18.77 14.93
CA ALA A 510 21.10 19.28 14.56
C ALA A 510 22.08 19.19 15.73
N SER A 511 23.34 18.90 15.45
CA SER A 511 24.42 18.90 16.46
C SER A 511 24.64 20.29 17.05
N THR A 512 24.45 21.35 16.23
CA THR A 512 24.49 22.76 16.63
C THR A 512 23.44 23.55 15.86
N GLY A 513 22.95 24.65 16.44
CA GLY A 513 21.96 25.52 15.80
C GLY A 513 20.52 25.06 15.99
N CYS A 514 19.63 25.53 15.14
CA CYS A 514 18.21 25.27 15.21
C CYS A 514 17.59 25.02 13.84
N LEU A 515 16.38 24.40 13.82
CA LEU A 515 15.70 23.90 12.64
C LEU A 515 14.26 24.40 12.58
N ASP A 516 13.84 24.92 11.42
CA ASP A 516 12.45 25.26 11.14
C ASP A 516 12.00 24.67 9.78
N PRO A 517 10.70 24.45 9.56
CA PRO A 517 10.19 24.19 8.22
C PRO A 517 10.28 25.46 7.37
N GLY A 518 10.85 25.33 6.19
CA GLY A 518 10.75 26.35 5.14
C GLY A 518 9.34 26.43 4.56
N LYS A 519 9.06 27.47 3.76
CA LYS A 519 7.77 27.63 3.06
C LYS A 519 7.49 26.51 2.07
N ASP A 520 8.53 25.85 1.56
CA ASP A 520 8.51 24.73 0.64
C ASP A 520 8.54 23.35 1.36
N SER A 521 8.34 23.34 2.68
CA SER A 521 8.44 22.16 3.55
C SER A 521 9.85 21.55 3.65
N MET A 522 10.88 22.23 3.13
CA MET A 522 12.28 21.84 3.31
C MET A 522 12.83 22.37 4.63
N ILE A 523 13.97 21.86 5.06
CA ILE A 523 14.62 22.30 6.29
C ILE A 523 15.21 23.72 6.10
N ARG A 524 14.91 24.61 7.05
CA ARG A 524 15.61 25.86 7.28
C ARG A 524 16.51 25.67 8.50
N LEU A 525 17.82 25.66 8.27
CA LEU A 525 18.86 25.43 9.28
C LEU A 525 19.55 26.73 9.62
N ARG A 526 19.55 27.15 10.88
CA ARG A 526 20.33 28.28 11.37
C ARG A 526 21.62 27.76 12.01
N ILE A 527 22.74 28.15 11.42
CA ILE A 527 24.10 27.79 11.86
C ILE A 527 24.69 29.00 12.59
N PRO A 528 24.96 28.89 13.91
CA PRO A 528 25.45 30.01 14.70
C PRO A 528 26.95 30.30 14.49
N VAL A 529 27.74 29.28 14.16
CA VAL A 529 29.19 29.36 13.99
C VAL A 529 29.60 28.54 12.78
N PRO A 530 30.52 29.02 11.93
CA PRO A 530 31.06 28.25 10.81
C PRO A 530 31.57 26.88 11.22
N GLY A 531 31.42 25.88 10.36
CA GLY A 531 31.89 24.51 10.61
C GLY A 531 30.96 23.41 10.11
N ASN A 532 31.16 22.22 10.66
CA ASN A 532 30.35 21.06 10.32
C ASN A 532 29.13 20.97 11.27
N VAL A 533 27.96 20.77 10.68
CA VAL A 533 26.71 20.50 11.41
C VAL A 533 26.12 19.19 10.90
N THR A 534 25.88 18.27 11.81
CA THR A 534 25.27 16.99 11.51
C THR A 534 23.80 16.99 11.96
N LEU A 535 22.91 16.65 11.05
CA LEU A 535 21.50 16.46 11.31
C LEU A 535 21.20 14.95 11.31
N SER A 536 20.44 14.49 12.29
CA SER A 536 20.01 13.08 12.41
C SER A 536 18.58 12.99 12.91
N ILE A 537 17.89 11.91 12.55
CA ILE A 537 16.52 11.63 13.01
C ILE A 537 16.57 10.94 14.36
N HIS A 538 15.90 11.54 15.34
CA HIS A 538 15.76 11.00 16.70
C HIS A 538 14.28 10.90 17.08
N VAL A 539 13.75 9.69 17.16
CA VAL A 539 12.37 9.40 17.60
C VAL A 539 12.42 8.84 19.03
N ASN A 540 11.76 9.50 19.95
CA ASN A 540 11.53 9.02 21.31
C ASN A 540 10.17 9.51 21.83
N ALA A 541 9.69 8.95 22.94
CA ALA A 541 8.37 9.23 23.50
C ALA A 541 8.15 10.75 23.77
N ARG A 542 9.15 11.46 24.32
CA ARG A 542 9.06 12.89 24.58
C ARG A 542 8.85 13.69 23.29
N ARG A 543 9.64 13.41 22.24
CA ARG A 543 9.51 14.10 20.95
C ARG A 543 8.22 13.74 20.25
N ALA A 544 7.77 12.50 20.37
CA ALA A 544 6.48 12.08 19.83
C ALA A 544 5.32 12.86 20.49
N LEU A 545 5.34 13.03 21.82
CA LEU A 545 4.35 13.85 22.52
C LEU A 545 4.41 15.33 22.11
N MET A 546 5.61 15.91 21.99
CA MET A 546 5.77 17.28 21.48
C MET A 546 5.25 17.42 20.05
N ALA A 547 5.61 16.50 19.16
CA ALA A 547 5.14 16.49 17.78
C ALA A 547 3.60 16.33 17.70
N PHE A 548 3.01 15.49 18.54
CA PHE A 548 1.56 15.32 18.65
C PHE A 548 0.86 16.62 19.07
N ALA A 549 1.43 17.34 20.05
CA ALA A 549 0.96 18.65 20.52
C ALA A 549 1.20 19.77 19.49
N GLY A 550 1.92 19.50 18.41
CA GLY A 550 2.31 20.52 17.41
C GLY A 550 3.54 21.33 17.80
N GLU A 551 4.22 20.96 18.87
CA GLU A 551 5.48 21.56 19.31
C GLU A 551 6.66 21.05 18.46
N ARG A 552 7.65 21.92 18.26
CA ARG A 552 8.82 21.65 17.44
C ARG A 552 10.08 21.71 18.29
N PRO A 553 10.75 20.58 18.57
CA PRO A 553 12.04 20.59 19.25
C PRO A 553 13.09 21.35 18.41
N GLN A 554 13.95 22.10 19.06
CA GLN A 554 15.01 22.89 18.42
C GLN A 554 14.54 23.96 17.41
N THR A 555 13.34 24.52 17.57
CA THR A 555 12.90 25.68 16.81
C THR A 555 13.84 26.87 17.04
N CYS A 556 14.08 27.62 15.97
CA CYS A 556 14.81 28.89 16.10
C CYS A 556 13.93 29.88 16.88
N SER A 557 14.39 30.36 18.03
CA SER A 557 13.72 31.48 18.71
C SER A 557 13.61 32.65 17.72
N ARG A 558 12.42 33.25 17.63
CA ARG A 558 12.17 34.43 16.82
C ARG A 558 13.00 35.63 17.27
#